data_6691fd1817cab296e28f38af00d5dcb5
#
_entry.id   6691fd1817cab296e28f38af00d5dcb5
#
_cell.length_a   1.000
_cell.length_b   1.000
_cell.length_c   1.000
_cell.angle_alpha   90.00
_cell.angle_beta   90.00
_cell.angle_gamma   90.00
#
_symmetry.space_group_name_H-M   'P 1'
#
loop_
_entity.id
_entity.type
_entity.pdbx_description
1 polymer ?
#
loop_
_entity_poly.entity_id
_entity_poly.type
_entity_poly.pdbx_seq_one_letter_code
_entity_poly.pdbx_strand_id
1 'polypeptide(L)'
;FGNSKDSSKVAKVKIVPPPVTVKIKRTKKLFRMAPKKIADHVNFKLKEVNVDKYRITESRRNLDDVSVRLGQDKDVTIVKTQRVFSAFSLVAEIAKYLNYSPILIKKILVASDEGIDKVVEAVNSFNEILYDEIIPRLFKELFDIQEYKQEEEVELNLVKTPEDGYYSVKYKSDELLASLEDPKYRQFRDKSFNVDNYCFDSVPEKDMFWNLLNSKKVEKVWFTGMLTHGQTEFIINYIDPVSGGVRSYYPDFLIKKNDGTYLILEVKGDNMIDDETVLAKKEYAMQMATASMMSYDIVKGTEVSQYRI
;
A
#
# COMPACT_ATOMS: atom_id res chain seq x y z
N PHE A 1 -37.72 -7.79 -2.31
CA PHE A 1 -36.55 -7.22 -2.97
C PHE A 1 -36.07 -6.06 -2.12
N GLY A 2 -35.13 -6.34 -1.18
CA GLY A 2 -34.56 -5.35 -0.29
C GLY A 2 -33.30 -4.78 -0.93
N ASN A 3 -33.29 -3.46 -1.18
CA ASN A 3 -32.08 -2.70 -1.45
C ASN A 3 -31.15 -2.82 -0.24
N SER A 4 -30.09 -3.62 -0.30
CA SER A 4 -28.99 -3.51 0.62
C SER A 4 -28.24 -2.23 0.24
N LYS A 5 -28.47 -1.16 0.97
CA LYS A 5 -27.66 0.06 0.89
C LYS A 5 -26.24 -0.34 1.29
N ASP A 6 -25.30 -0.06 0.41
CA ASP A 6 -23.88 -0.09 0.75
C ASP A 6 -23.69 0.77 2.01
N SER A 7 -23.46 0.12 3.14
CA SER A 7 -23.39 0.76 4.46
C SER A 7 -21.98 1.30 4.76
N SER A 8 -21.13 1.45 3.73
CA SER A 8 -19.80 1.98 3.92
C SER A 8 -19.87 3.42 4.41
N LYS A 9 -19.26 3.65 5.56
CA LYS A 9 -19.09 4.98 6.16
C LYS A 9 -17.81 5.63 5.64
N VAL A 10 -17.70 6.94 5.75
CA VAL A 10 -16.50 7.69 5.35
C VAL A 10 -15.98 8.47 6.55
N ALA A 11 -14.73 8.21 6.91
CA ALA A 11 -13.99 8.99 7.89
C ALA A 11 -13.10 10.03 7.18
N LYS A 12 -13.05 11.24 7.69
CA LYS A 12 -12.01 12.22 7.36
C LYS A 12 -10.80 11.91 8.25
N VAL A 13 -9.66 11.66 7.63
CA VAL A 13 -8.42 11.29 8.32
C VAL A 13 -7.42 12.41 8.15
N LYS A 14 -7.00 13.01 9.26
CA LYS A 14 -6.03 14.11 9.29
C LYS A 14 -4.73 13.66 9.95
N ILE A 15 -3.62 14.20 9.46
CA ILE A 15 -2.32 13.98 10.09
C ILE A 15 -2.32 14.63 11.49
N VAL A 16 -1.82 13.90 12.46
CA VAL A 16 -1.55 14.40 13.81
C VAL A 16 -0.09 14.85 13.89
N PRO A 17 0.17 16.14 14.06
CA PRO A 17 1.54 16.65 14.13
C PRO A 17 2.29 16.16 15.39
N PRO A 18 3.62 15.99 15.30
CA PRO A 18 4.46 16.12 14.10
C PRO A 18 4.29 14.93 13.16
N PRO A 19 4.53 15.09 11.86
CA PRO A 19 4.58 13.99 10.91
C PRO A 19 5.59 12.94 11.36
N VAL A 20 5.23 11.67 11.20
CA VAL A 20 6.09 10.55 11.59
C VAL A 20 6.89 10.07 10.39
N THR A 21 8.22 10.07 10.56
CA THR A 21 9.15 9.50 9.59
C THR A 21 9.85 8.27 10.16
N VAL A 22 10.27 7.38 9.27
CA VAL A 22 11.09 6.22 9.61
C VAL A 22 12.25 6.10 8.65
N LYS A 23 13.43 5.81 9.17
CA LYS A 23 14.61 5.50 8.35
C LYS A 23 14.63 4.02 8.04
N ILE A 24 14.71 3.69 6.77
CA ILE A 24 14.88 2.32 6.32
C ILE A 24 16.06 2.21 5.37
N LYS A 25 16.70 1.05 5.36
CA LYS A 25 17.62 0.67 4.30
C LYS A 25 16.83 -0.14 3.27
N ARG A 26 16.72 0.40 2.09
CA ARG A 26 16.18 -0.33 0.95
C ARG A 26 17.33 -0.93 0.18
N THR A 27 17.24 -2.19 -0.10
CA THR A 27 17.98 -2.73 -1.23
C THR A 27 17.23 -2.27 -2.46
N LYS A 28 17.67 -1.16 -3.06
CA LYS A 28 17.24 -0.85 -4.42
C LYS A 28 17.73 -1.97 -5.30
N LYS A 29 16.82 -2.72 -5.86
CA LYS A 29 17.11 -3.47 -7.06
C LYS A 29 17.23 -2.43 -8.17
N LEU A 30 18.45 -1.98 -8.40
CA LEU A 30 18.74 -1.14 -9.55
C LEU A 30 18.78 -2.07 -10.74
N PHE A 31 17.85 -1.90 -11.62
CA PHE A 31 17.85 -2.59 -12.88
C PHE A 31 18.72 -1.78 -13.84
N ARG A 32 19.82 -2.38 -14.29
CA ARG A 32 20.60 -1.78 -15.35
C ARG A 32 19.71 -1.77 -16.58
N MET A 33 19.49 -0.57 -17.09
CA MET A 33 18.85 -0.43 -18.39
C MET A 33 19.62 -1.29 -19.39
N ALA A 34 18.91 -2.19 -20.05
CA ALA A 34 19.45 -2.77 -21.26
C ALA A 34 19.93 -1.62 -22.17
N PRO A 35 21.06 -1.78 -22.87
CA PRO A 35 21.59 -0.75 -23.76
C PRO A 35 20.69 -0.52 -25.01
N LYS A 36 19.49 -1.03 -25.03
CA LYS A 36 18.50 -0.67 -26.04
C LYS A 36 18.27 0.82 -25.91
N LYS A 37 18.30 1.55 -26.99
CA LYS A 37 17.87 2.96 -27.07
C LYS A 37 16.37 3.03 -26.77
N ILE A 38 16.05 2.97 -25.50
CA ILE A 38 14.74 2.61 -24.97
C ILE A 38 13.70 3.68 -25.28
N ALA A 39 14.11 4.95 -25.34
CA ALA A 39 13.20 6.08 -25.53
C ALA A 39 12.42 6.04 -26.84
N ASP A 40 12.93 5.34 -27.86
CA ASP A 40 12.33 5.36 -29.20
C ASP A 40 11.48 4.12 -29.50
N HIS A 41 11.46 3.13 -28.60
CA HIS A 41 10.87 1.80 -28.90
C HIS A 41 9.89 1.27 -27.84
N VAL A 42 9.64 1.97 -26.73
CA VAL A 42 8.66 1.52 -25.75
C VAL A 42 7.26 1.88 -26.26
N ASN A 43 6.58 0.89 -26.77
CA ASN A 43 5.20 1.03 -27.21
C ASN A 43 4.27 0.66 -26.05
N PHE A 44 3.95 1.67 -25.22
CA PHE A 44 2.95 1.51 -24.18
C PHE A 44 1.54 1.71 -24.78
N LYS A 45 0.70 0.68 -24.68
CA LYS A 45 -0.68 0.72 -25.18
C LYS A 45 -1.65 0.60 -24.01
N LEU A 46 -2.39 1.65 -23.74
CA LEU A 46 -3.40 1.66 -22.68
C LEU A 46 -4.49 0.63 -22.91
N LYS A 47 -4.88 0.39 -24.18
CA LYS A 47 -5.89 -0.62 -24.53
C LYS A 47 -5.52 -2.06 -24.16
N GLU A 48 -4.24 -2.32 -23.91
CA GLU A 48 -3.76 -3.62 -23.42
C GLU A 48 -3.90 -3.74 -21.91
N VAL A 49 -4.21 -2.64 -21.22
CA VAL A 49 -4.50 -2.63 -19.78
C VAL A 49 -5.96 -3.08 -19.59
N ASN A 50 -6.17 -4.09 -18.78
CA ASN A 50 -7.53 -4.62 -18.54
C ASN A 50 -8.30 -3.73 -17.55
N VAL A 51 -8.79 -2.59 -18.05
CA VAL A 51 -9.58 -1.61 -17.27
C VAL A 51 -10.92 -2.21 -16.82
N ASP A 52 -11.52 -3.07 -17.64
CA ASP A 52 -12.83 -3.66 -17.34
C ASP A 52 -12.79 -4.59 -16.13
N LYS A 53 -11.63 -5.19 -15.82
CA LYS A 53 -11.42 -5.97 -14.59
C LYS A 53 -11.74 -5.15 -13.34
N TYR A 54 -11.36 -3.89 -13.31
CA TYR A 54 -11.58 -3.00 -12.17
C TYR A 54 -13.04 -2.55 -12.09
N ARG A 55 -13.67 -2.26 -13.23
CA ARG A 55 -15.11 -1.96 -13.32
C ARG A 55 -15.98 -3.13 -12.85
N ILE A 56 -15.66 -4.35 -13.29
CA ILE A 56 -16.37 -5.57 -12.87
C ILE A 56 -16.18 -5.83 -11.39
N THR A 57 -14.99 -5.61 -10.85
CA THR A 57 -14.71 -5.81 -9.42
C THR A 57 -15.47 -4.79 -8.58
N GLU A 58 -15.56 -3.54 -9.01
CA GLU A 58 -16.35 -2.51 -8.34
C GLU A 58 -17.85 -2.82 -8.42
N SER A 59 -18.37 -3.23 -9.60
CA SER A 59 -19.77 -3.64 -9.75
C SER A 59 -20.12 -4.88 -8.92
N ARG A 60 -19.23 -5.86 -8.84
CA ARG A 60 -19.42 -7.03 -7.97
C ARG A 60 -19.36 -6.68 -6.48
N ARG A 61 -18.49 -5.75 -6.08
CA ARG A 61 -18.48 -5.22 -4.70
C ARG A 61 -19.79 -4.55 -4.32
N ASN A 62 -20.43 -3.87 -5.27
CA ASN A 62 -21.74 -3.25 -5.07
C ASN A 62 -22.89 -4.25 -5.07
N LEU A 63 -22.71 -5.47 -5.61
CA LEU A 63 -23.72 -6.54 -5.68
C LEU A 63 -23.54 -7.64 -4.63
N ASP A 64 -22.32 -7.87 -4.15
CA ASP A 64 -21.95 -9.06 -3.37
C ASP A 64 -21.67 -8.81 -1.90
N ASP A 65 -22.24 -7.79 -1.29
CA ASP A 65 -22.14 -7.58 0.17
C ASP A 65 -22.79 -8.70 1.01
N VAL A 66 -23.17 -9.80 0.36
CA VAL A 66 -23.85 -10.95 1.02
C VAL A 66 -23.10 -12.27 0.92
N SER A 67 -22.05 -12.42 0.10
CA SER A 67 -21.44 -13.75 -0.13
C SER A 67 -19.94 -13.81 -0.36
N VAL A 68 -19.14 -13.00 0.30
CA VAL A 68 -17.68 -13.18 0.22
C VAL A 68 -17.18 -13.96 1.43
N ARG A 69 -17.48 -15.22 1.41
CA ARG A 69 -16.59 -16.26 1.94
C ARG A 69 -16.16 -17.05 0.72
N LEU A 70 -14.95 -16.85 0.29
CA LEU A 70 -14.09 -17.86 -0.33
C LEU A 70 -12.96 -17.18 -1.13
N GLY A 71 -11.80 -17.16 -0.53
CA GLY A 71 -10.60 -17.60 -1.19
C GLY A 71 -10.13 -16.86 -2.43
N GLN A 72 -9.86 -15.60 -2.33
CA GLN A 72 -8.73 -14.98 -3.02
C GLN A 72 -8.39 -13.72 -2.25
N ASP A 73 -7.22 -13.74 -1.62
CA ASP A 73 -6.57 -12.55 -1.12
C ASP A 73 -6.08 -11.74 -2.32
N LYS A 74 -7.01 -11.28 -3.10
CA LYS A 74 -6.77 -10.01 -3.73
C LYS A 74 -6.78 -9.07 -2.57
N ASP A 75 -5.68 -8.38 -2.34
CA ASP A 75 -5.68 -7.17 -1.57
C ASP A 75 -6.85 -6.35 -2.08
N VAL A 76 -8.02 -6.61 -1.52
CA VAL A 76 -9.19 -5.79 -1.67
C VAL A 76 -8.87 -4.59 -0.81
N THR A 77 -7.84 -3.86 -1.23
CA THR A 77 -7.67 -2.50 -0.84
C THR A 77 -8.89 -1.83 -1.43
N ILE A 78 -9.97 -1.85 -0.65
CA ILE A 78 -11.12 -1.00 -0.94
C ILE A 78 -10.48 0.35 -1.16
N VAL A 79 -10.62 0.92 -2.35
CA VAL A 79 -10.07 2.23 -2.64
C VAL A 79 -10.68 3.17 -1.65
N LYS A 80 -9.97 3.31 -0.53
CA LYS A 80 -10.43 4.12 0.61
C LYS A 80 -10.41 5.58 0.24
N THR A 81 -9.47 5.96 -0.66
CA THR A 81 -9.39 7.28 -1.27
C THR A 81 -8.71 7.18 -2.62
N GLN A 82 -9.31 7.78 -3.62
CA GLN A 82 -8.69 7.95 -4.93
C GLN A 82 -7.89 9.25 -4.96
N ARG A 83 -6.63 9.18 -5.33
CA ARG A 83 -5.81 10.35 -5.60
C ARG A 83 -6.11 10.83 -7.02
N VAL A 84 -6.30 12.14 -7.18
CA VAL A 84 -6.42 12.75 -8.52
C VAL A 84 -5.02 13.09 -9.02
N PHE A 85 -4.67 12.53 -10.17
CA PHE A 85 -3.41 12.78 -10.85
C PHE A 85 -3.61 13.80 -11.98
N SER A 86 -2.71 14.79 -12.04
CA SER A 86 -2.42 15.52 -13.25
C SER A 86 -1.38 14.75 -14.08
N ALA A 87 -1.20 15.11 -15.36
CA ALA A 87 -0.15 14.51 -16.17
C ALA A 87 1.23 14.64 -15.53
N PHE A 88 1.51 15.78 -14.87
CA PHE A 88 2.79 16.00 -14.18
C PHE A 88 2.94 15.09 -12.95
N SER A 89 1.94 15.04 -12.08
CA SER A 89 2.02 14.20 -10.87
C SER A 89 2.01 12.71 -11.19
N LEU A 90 1.32 12.29 -12.26
CA LEU A 90 1.36 10.91 -12.74
C LEU A 90 2.77 10.52 -13.21
N VAL A 91 3.39 11.36 -14.05
CA VAL A 91 4.76 11.14 -14.53
C VAL A 91 5.74 11.08 -13.35
N ALA A 92 5.61 12.00 -12.39
CA ALA A 92 6.47 12.03 -11.21
C ALA A 92 6.31 10.78 -10.34
N GLU A 93 5.08 10.30 -10.17
CA GLU A 93 4.81 9.07 -9.40
C GLU A 93 5.41 7.84 -10.08
N ILE A 94 5.20 7.67 -11.38
CA ILE A 94 5.79 6.56 -12.14
C ILE A 94 7.32 6.62 -12.09
N ALA A 95 7.89 7.81 -12.33
CA ALA A 95 9.34 8.02 -12.29
C ALA A 95 9.95 7.67 -10.94
N LYS A 96 9.25 8.02 -9.85
CA LYS A 96 9.65 7.69 -8.49
C LYS A 96 9.63 6.17 -8.26
N TYR A 97 8.55 5.50 -8.65
CA TYR A 97 8.43 4.04 -8.49
C TYR A 97 9.47 3.27 -9.28
N LEU A 98 9.69 3.67 -10.52
CA LEU A 98 10.63 3.01 -11.41
C LEU A 98 12.08 3.47 -11.21
N ASN A 99 12.31 4.50 -10.37
CA ASN A 99 13.60 5.18 -10.27
C ASN A 99 14.16 5.55 -11.67
N TYR A 100 13.32 6.17 -12.48
CA TYR A 100 13.57 6.44 -13.89
C TYR A 100 13.40 7.92 -14.23
N SER A 101 13.96 8.37 -15.37
CA SER A 101 13.85 9.76 -15.80
C SER A 101 12.39 10.17 -16.06
N PRO A 102 11.85 11.19 -15.37
CA PRO A 102 10.49 11.67 -15.64
C PRO A 102 10.32 12.21 -17.06
N ILE A 103 11.36 12.73 -17.68
CA ILE A 103 11.33 13.19 -19.08
C ILE A 103 11.07 12.02 -20.03
N LEU A 104 11.73 10.88 -19.78
CA LEU A 104 11.54 9.67 -20.59
C LEU A 104 10.16 9.04 -20.34
N ILE A 105 9.73 8.96 -19.10
CA ILE A 105 8.36 8.51 -18.78
C ILE A 105 7.32 9.36 -19.49
N LYS A 106 7.46 10.69 -19.45
CA LYS A 106 6.56 11.59 -20.18
C LYS A 106 6.53 11.28 -21.67
N LYS A 107 7.70 11.11 -22.30
CA LYS A 107 7.79 10.78 -23.74
C LYS A 107 7.05 9.48 -24.07
N ILE A 108 7.22 8.45 -23.22
CA ILE A 108 6.56 7.15 -23.40
C ILE A 108 5.04 7.30 -23.32
N LEU A 109 4.53 7.99 -22.29
CA LEU A 109 3.10 8.17 -22.10
C LEU A 109 2.47 9.05 -23.19
N VAL A 110 3.17 10.07 -23.67
CA VAL A 110 2.71 10.90 -24.80
C VAL A 110 2.69 10.11 -26.09
N ALA A 111 3.63 9.19 -26.29
CA ALA A 111 3.72 8.34 -27.48
C ALA A 111 2.79 7.10 -27.41
N SER A 112 2.08 6.88 -26.29
CA SER A 112 1.07 5.82 -26.21
C SER A 112 -0.06 6.04 -27.22
N ASP A 113 -0.71 4.97 -27.65
CA ASP A 113 -1.74 5.00 -28.70
C ASP A 113 -2.87 6.03 -28.45
N GLU A 114 -3.23 6.23 -27.18
CA GLU A 114 -4.31 7.14 -26.77
C GLU A 114 -3.80 8.44 -26.15
N GLY A 115 -2.48 8.58 -25.98
CA GLY A 115 -1.83 9.74 -25.39
C GLY A 115 -1.94 9.82 -23.86
N ILE A 116 -1.14 10.71 -23.29
CA ILE A 116 -1.01 10.84 -21.83
C ILE A 116 -2.34 11.21 -21.14
N ASP A 117 -3.21 11.99 -21.80
CA ASP A 117 -4.45 12.45 -21.19
C ASP A 117 -5.41 11.28 -20.93
N LYS A 118 -5.46 10.30 -21.82
CA LYS A 118 -6.26 9.08 -21.62
C LYS A 118 -5.69 8.17 -20.55
N VAL A 119 -4.38 8.12 -20.42
CA VAL A 119 -3.72 7.41 -19.31
C VAL A 119 -4.08 8.07 -17.98
N VAL A 120 -4.06 9.41 -17.90
CA VAL A 120 -4.49 10.16 -16.71
C VAL A 120 -5.94 9.90 -16.38
N GLU A 121 -6.84 9.92 -17.38
CA GLU A 121 -8.27 9.63 -17.20
C GLU A 121 -8.50 8.21 -16.63
N ALA A 122 -7.82 7.21 -17.18
CA ALA A 122 -7.92 5.83 -16.73
C ALA A 122 -7.44 5.67 -15.26
N VAL A 123 -6.28 6.27 -14.93
CA VAL A 123 -5.73 6.23 -13.57
C VAL A 123 -6.62 6.97 -12.58
N ASN A 124 -7.22 8.07 -12.97
CA ASN A 124 -8.15 8.83 -12.12
C ASN A 124 -9.49 8.11 -11.94
N SER A 125 -9.87 7.25 -12.89
CA SER A 125 -11.03 6.38 -12.71
C SER A 125 -10.76 5.27 -11.70
N PHE A 126 -9.55 4.67 -11.74
CA PHE A 126 -9.12 3.58 -10.85
C PHE A 126 -7.61 3.69 -10.61
N ASN A 127 -7.20 4.19 -9.45
CA ASN A 127 -5.77 4.36 -9.11
C ASN A 127 -5.00 3.04 -9.12
N GLU A 128 -5.67 1.92 -8.88
CA GLU A 128 -5.09 0.58 -8.94
C GLU A 128 -4.46 0.29 -10.30
N ILE A 129 -5.04 0.80 -11.38
CA ILE A 129 -4.50 0.64 -12.74
C ILE A 129 -3.05 1.12 -12.81
N LEU A 130 -2.73 2.21 -12.12
CA LEU A 130 -1.35 2.72 -12.08
C LEU A 130 -0.37 1.69 -11.53
N TYR A 131 -0.71 1.10 -10.38
CA TYR A 131 0.21 0.26 -9.60
C TYR A 131 0.18 -1.21 -10.03
N ASP A 132 -0.98 -1.70 -10.45
CA ASP A 132 -1.16 -3.11 -10.82
C ASP A 132 -0.86 -3.38 -12.30
N GLU A 133 -1.02 -2.38 -13.16
CA GLU A 133 -0.90 -2.57 -14.61
C GLU A 133 0.17 -1.68 -15.25
N ILE A 134 0.06 -0.35 -15.07
CA ILE A 134 0.91 0.60 -15.83
C ILE A 134 2.37 0.48 -15.38
N ILE A 135 2.63 0.60 -14.08
CA ILE A 135 3.99 0.52 -13.54
C ILE A 135 4.64 -0.83 -13.84
N PRO A 136 3.99 -1.99 -13.61
CA PRO A 136 4.56 -3.29 -13.96
C PRO A 136 4.86 -3.46 -15.45
N ARG A 137 3.98 -2.98 -16.33
CA ARG A 137 4.23 -3.04 -17.79
C ARG A 137 5.41 -2.19 -18.21
N LEU A 138 5.46 -0.93 -17.74
CA LEU A 138 6.60 -0.07 -18.02
C LEU A 138 7.90 -0.65 -17.46
N PHE A 139 7.85 -1.23 -16.27
CA PHE A 139 9.00 -1.90 -15.69
C PHE A 139 9.52 -3.02 -16.60
N LYS A 140 8.64 -3.91 -17.05
CA LYS A 140 9.00 -5.03 -17.93
C LYS A 140 9.59 -4.58 -19.27
N GLU A 141 9.10 -3.46 -19.79
CA GLU A 141 9.59 -2.92 -21.08
C GLU A 141 10.90 -2.12 -20.95
N LEU A 142 11.09 -1.43 -19.81
CA LEU A 142 12.22 -0.52 -19.60
C LEU A 142 13.46 -1.20 -19.03
N PHE A 143 13.28 -2.36 -18.36
CA PHE A 143 14.37 -2.98 -17.63
C PHE A 143 14.59 -4.41 -18.06
N ASP A 144 15.79 -4.70 -18.59
CA ASP A 144 16.32 -6.05 -18.55
C ASP A 144 16.75 -6.36 -17.11
N ILE A 145 16.37 -7.52 -16.59
CA ILE A 145 16.57 -7.87 -15.18
C ILE A 145 18.05 -8.25 -14.95
N GLN A 146 18.95 -7.27 -15.10
CA GLN A 146 20.26 -7.36 -14.46
C GLN A 146 20.15 -6.67 -13.11
N GLU A 147 19.99 -7.47 -12.09
CA GLU A 147 19.79 -7.03 -10.73
C GLU A 147 21.11 -6.49 -10.14
N TYR A 148 21.15 -5.17 -9.92
CA TYR A 148 22.15 -4.56 -9.05
C TYR A 148 21.49 -4.29 -7.72
N LYS A 149 22.07 -4.82 -6.65
CA LYS A 149 21.68 -4.48 -5.30
C LYS A 149 22.45 -3.24 -4.86
N GLN A 150 21.78 -2.12 -4.73
CA GLN A 150 22.33 -0.94 -4.07
C GLN A 150 21.57 -0.72 -2.76
N GLU A 151 22.28 -0.71 -1.64
CA GLU A 151 21.69 -0.29 -0.38
C GLU A 151 21.60 1.23 -0.35
N GLU A 152 20.41 1.74 -0.09
CA GLU A 152 20.13 3.16 0.10
C GLU A 152 19.40 3.34 1.42
N GLU A 153 19.92 4.23 2.26
CA GLU A 153 19.19 4.68 3.44
C GLU A 153 18.26 5.81 3.02
N VAL A 154 16.98 5.65 3.31
CA VAL A 154 15.95 6.66 3.01
C VAL A 154 15.10 6.92 4.23
N GLU A 155 14.74 8.19 4.40
CA GLU A 155 13.75 8.59 5.38
C GLU A 155 12.39 8.68 4.71
N LEU A 156 11.41 7.97 5.24
CA LEU A 156 10.08 7.82 4.67
C LEU A 156 9.04 8.44 5.58
N ASN A 157 8.09 9.15 4.98
CA ASN A 157 6.89 9.58 5.68
C ASN A 157 5.90 8.41 5.76
N LEU A 158 5.41 8.09 6.97
CA LEU A 158 4.35 7.10 7.14
C LEU A 158 3.03 7.57 6.54
N VAL A 159 2.81 8.89 6.51
CA VAL A 159 1.66 9.52 5.86
C VAL A 159 2.14 10.72 5.07
N LYS A 160 1.85 10.77 3.78
CA LYS A 160 2.06 11.96 2.97
C LYS A 160 1.02 13.02 3.30
N THR A 161 1.41 14.29 3.21
CA THR A 161 0.48 15.39 3.44
C THR A 161 -0.61 15.41 2.36
N PRO A 162 -1.90 15.29 2.73
CA PRO A 162 -3.00 15.36 1.78
C PRO A 162 -3.18 16.80 1.28
N GLU A 163 -3.51 16.97 0.00
CA GLU A 163 -3.70 18.30 -0.62
C GLU A 163 -4.84 19.08 0.05
N ASP A 164 -5.94 18.40 0.39
CA ASP A 164 -7.11 18.99 1.04
C ASP A 164 -7.02 19.02 2.57
N GLY A 165 -5.84 18.72 3.15
CA GLY A 165 -5.63 18.68 4.60
C GLY A 165 -6.20 17.41 5.27
N TYR A 166 -6.83 16.50 4.54
CA TYR A 166 -7.33 15.21 5.02
C TYR A 166 -7.45 14.19 3.91
N TYR A 167 -7.48 12.90 4.28
CA TYR A 167 -7.89 11.80 3.43
C TYR A 167 -9.31 11.37 3.76
N SER A 168 -10.10 11.03 2.75
CA SER A 168 -11.42 10.41 2.93
C SER A 168 -11.26 8.90 2.86
N VAL A 169 -11.47 8.21 3.98
CA VAL A 169 -11.28 6.77 4.11
C VAL A 169 -12.62 6.09 4.33
N LYS A 170 -12.98 5.16 3.44
CA LYS A 170 -14.15 4.32 3.62
C LYS A 170 -13.87 3.23 4.65
N TYR A 171 -14.82 2.93 5.53
CA TYR A 171 -14.72 1.86 6.52
C TYR A 171 -16.08 1.16 6.70
N LYS A 172 -16.04 -0.10 7.12
CA LYS A 172 -17.21 -0.98 7.13
C LYS A 172 -18.15 -0.71 8.31
N SER A 173 -17.59 -0.50 9.49
CA SER A 173 -18.39 -0.30 10.70
C SER A 173 -17.61 0.53 11.74
N ASP A 174 -18.32 1.22 12.64
CA ASP A 174 -17.72 1.98 13.74
C ASP A 174 -16.91 1.08 14.69
N GLU A 175 -17.21 -0.20 14.72
CA GLU A 175 -16.42 -1.18 15.48
C GLU A 175 -15.00 -1.33 14.95
N LEU A 176 -14.77 -1.00 13.67
CA LEU A 176 -13.43 -1.04 13.02
C LEU A 176 -12.74 0.33 13.00
N LEU A 177 -13.28 1.31 13.71
CA LEU A 177 -12.66 2.64 13.84
C LEU A 177 -11.95 2.77 15.19
N ALA A 178 -10.75 3.33 15.19
CA ALA A 178 -10.09 3.85 16.38
C ALA A 178 -9.85 5.35 16.17
N SER A 179 -10.52 6.18 16.96
CA SER A 179 -10.49 7.64 16.83
C SER A 179 -9.90 8.30 18.08
N LEU A 180 -9.10 9.36 17.88
CA LEU A 180 -8.65 10.21 18.98
C LEU A 180 -9.79 11.00 19.66
N GLU A 181 -10.96 11.07 19.06
CA GLU A 181 -12.16 11.64 19.72
C GLU A 181 -12.68 10.71 20.82
N ASP A 182 -12.47 9.38 20.67
CA ASP A 182 -12.83 8.41 21.70
C ASP A 182 -11.83 8.46 22.88
N PRO A 183 -12.29 8.71 24.11
CA PRO A 183 -11.45 8.72 25.31
C PRO A 183 -10.62 7.44 25.49
N LYS A 184 -11.15 6.29 25.04
CA LYS A 184 -10.46 4.98 25.08
C LYS A 184 -9.12 5.02 24.35
N TYR A 185 -9.04 5.72 23.21
CA TYR A 185 -7.84 5.82 22.40
C TYR A 185 -7.04 7.09 22.63
N ARG A 186 -7.69 8.18 23.05
CA ARG A 186 -7.03 9.47 23.30
C ARG A 186 -5.87 9.37 24.28
N GLN A 187 -5.96 8.51 25.31
CA GLN A 187 -4.89 8.27 26.28
C GLN A 187 -3.61 7.71 25.65
N PHE A 188 -3.69 7.15 24.45
CA PHE A 188 -2.56 6.57 23.71
C PHE A 188 -2.03 7.48 22.60
N ARG A 189 -2.45 8.76 22.57
CA ARG A 189 -2.03 9.69 21.52
C ARG A 189 -0.51 9.71 21.34
N ASP A 190 0.21 9.78 22.42
CA ASP A 190 1.68 9.85 22.39
C ASP A 190 2.35 8.51 22.04
N LYS A 191 1.64 7.40 22.21
CA LYS A 191 2.11 6.05 21.88
C LYS A 191 1.78 5.65 20.43
N SER A 192 0.76 6.29 19.83
CA SER A 192 0.29 5.97 18.49
C SER A 192 -0.28 7.23 17.82
N PHE A 193 -1.06 7.06 16.78
CA PHE A 193 -1.86 8.08 16.10
C PHE A 193 -1.04 9.15 15.37
N ASN A 194 -0.33 8.73 14.29
CA ASN A 194 0.18 9.65 13.27
C ASN A 194 -0.94 10.28 12.42
N VAL A 195 -2.17 9.74 12.56
CA VAL A 195 -3.43 10.31 12.06
C VAL A 195 -4.49 10.26 13.16
N ASP A 196 -5.52 11.09 13.05
CA ASP A 196 -6.58 11.21 14.06
C ASP A 196 -7.55 10.02 14.10
N ASN A 197 -7.67 9.30 12.99
CA ASN A 197 -8.56 8.14 12.86
C ASN A 197 -7.83 6.98 12.17
N TYR A 198 -7.85 5.81 12.76
CA TYR A 198 -7.46 4.56 12.12
C TYR A 198 -8.70 3.74 11.74
N CYS A 199 -8.79 3.37 10.47
CA CYS A 199 -9.85 2.54 9.91
C CYS A 199 -9.28 1.16 9.60
N PHE A 200 -9.64 0.16 10.38
CA PHE A 200 -9.17 -1.22 10.19
C PHE A 200 -10.04 -1.96 9.17
N ASP A 201 -9.45 -2.91 8.48
CA ASP A 201 -10.16 -3.76 7.53
C ASP A 201 -10.81 -4.95 8.22
N SER A 202 -10.27 -5.37 9.37
CA SER A 202 -10.72 -6.54 10.11
C SER A 202 -10.66 -6.35 11.63
N VAL A 203 -11.44 -7.16 12.34
CA VAL A 203 -11.43 -7.22 13.81
C VAL A 203 -10.05 -7.67 14.34
N PRO A 204 -9.40 -8.73 13.79
CA PRO A 204 -8.07 -9.11 14.23
C PRO A 204 -7.02 -7.99 14.17
N GLU A 205 -7.03 -7.16 13.10
CA GLU A 205 -6.13 -6.00 13.04
C GLU A 205 -6.40 -5.01 14.18
N LYS A 206 -7.68 -4.70 14.45
CA LYS A 206 -8.05 -3.80 15.54
C LYS A 206 -7.69 -4.38 16.90
N ASP A 207 -7.89 -5.68 17.12
CA ASP A 207 -7.52 -6.36 18.35
C ASP A 207 -6.00 -6.39 18.53
N MET A 208 -5.25 -6.63 17.45
CA MET A 208 -3.80 -6.52 17.47
C MET A 208 -3.37 -5.11 17.87
N PHE A 209 -3.94 -4.08 17.26
CA PHE A 209 -3.68 -2.69 17.61
C PHE A 209 -3.90 -2.42 19.10
N TRP A 210 -5.03 -2.90 19.65
CA TRP A 210 -5.33 -2.77 21.07
C TRP A 210 -4.31 -3.47 21.96
N ASN A 211 -3.88 -4.67 21.60
CA ASN A 211 -2.86 -5.42 22.32
C ASN A 211 -1.51 -4.68 22.32
N LEU A 212 -1.12 -4.11 21.18
CA LEU A 212 0.11 -3.33 21.02
C LEU A 212 0.08 -2.03 21.83
N LEU A 213 -1.07 -1.33 21.86
CA LEU A 213 -1.23 -0.13 22.70
C LEU A 213 -1.02 -0.42 24.19
N ASN A 214 -1.48 -1.59 24.65
CA ASN A 214 -1.39 -2.00 26.05
C ASN A 214 -0.09 -2.73 26.39
N SER A 215 0.75 -3.07 25.42
CA SER A 215 2.03 -3.72 25.64
C SER A 215 3.04 -2.78 26.30
N LYS A 216 3.66 -3.25 27.42
CA LYS A 216 4.73 -2.51 28.09
C LYS A 216 6.05 -2.52 27.32
N LYS A 217 6.22 -3.38 26.33
CA LYS A 217 7.43 -3.48 25.50
C LYS A 217 7.42 -2.58 24.28
N VAL A 218 6.24 -2.01 23.97
CA VAL A 218 6.02 -1.13 22.82
C VAL A 218 6.12 0.33 23.23
N GLU A 219 7.09 1.05 22.66
CA GLU A 219 7.23 2.50 22.83
C GLU A 219 6.23 3.23 21.92
N LYS A 220 6.21 2.87 20.62
CA LYS A 220 5.32 3.45 19.62
C LYS A 220 4.73 2.36 18.72
N VAL A 221 3.52 2.57 18.26
CA VAL A 221 2.88 1.73 17.24
C VAL A 221 2.07 2.58 16.27
N TRP A 222 2.22 2.32 14.98
CA TRP A 222 1.44 2.97 13.95
C TRP A 222 0.76 1.93 13.08
N PHE A 223 -0.52 2.13 12.81
CA PHE A 223 -1.25 1.36 11.82
C PHE A 223 -0.99 1.97 10.45
N THR A 224 -0.27 1.27 9.60
CA THR A 224 0.21 1.74 8.29
C THR A 224 -0.58 1.15 7.12
N GLY A 225 -1.35 0.09 7.35
CA GLY A 225 -2.06 -0.64 6.30
C GLY A 225 -3.25 0.09 5.68
N MET A 226 -3.82 1.11 6.35
CA MET A 226 -5.02 1.76 5.85
C MET A 226 -4.78 2.79 4.72
N LEU A 227 -3.57 3.31 4.59
CA LEU A 227 -3.18 4.28 3.57
C LEU A 227 -2.34 3.59 2.50
N THR A 228 -2.75 3.72 1.26
CA THR A 228 -2.18 3.02 0.11
C THR A 228 -2.04 3.96 -1.08
N HIS A 229 -1.58 3.46 -2.24
CA HIS A 229 -1.65 4.16 -3.53
C HIS A 229 -1.15 5.61 -3.51
N GLY A 230 0.06 5.82 -2.98
CA GLY A 230 0.68 7.15 -2.97
C GLY A 230 0.36 7.99 -1.74
N GLN A 231 -0.45 7.52 -0.80
CA GLN A 231 -0.76 8.21 0.46
C GLN A 231 0.29 7.98 1.56
N THR A 232 1.12 6.97 1.39
CA THR A 232 2.25 6.63 2.25
C THR A 232 3.53 6.44 1.43
N GLU A 233 4.68 6.59 2.06
CA GLU A 233 5.98 6.21 1.49
C GLU A 233 6.48 4.87 2.05
N PHE A 234 5.83 4.36 3.10
CA PHE A 234 6.16 3.09 3.72
C PHE A 234 5.57 1.93 2.92
N ILE A 235 6.30 1.54 1.88
CA ILE A 235 5.89 0.56 0.88
C ILE A 235 7.02 -0.45 0.71
N ILE A 236 6.67 -1.71 0.58
CA ILE A 236 7.58 -2.80 0.22
C ILE A 236 7.19 -3.30 -1.17
N ASN A 237 8.09 -3.18 -2.12
CA ASN A 237 7.88 -3.73 -3.45
C ASN A 237 8.32 -5.18 -3.48
N TYR A 238 7.52 -6.04 -4.10
CA TYR A 238 7.80 -7.46 -4.28
C TYR A 238 7.48 -7.89 -5.71
N ILE A 239 8.06 -9.02 -6.12
CA ILE A 239 7.70 -9.66 -7.39
C ILE A 239 6.56 -10.63 -7.09
N ASP A 240 5.42 -10.39 -7.72
CA ASP A 240 4.26 -11.27 -7.62
C ASP A 240 4.54 -12.58 -8.36
N PRO A 241 4.54 -13.73 -7.68
CA PRO A 241 4.87 -15.02 -8.29
C PRO A 241 3.89 -15.42 -9.38
N VAL A 242 2.64 -14.97 -9.31
CA VAL A 242 1.60 -15.31 -10.27
C VAL A 242 1.74 -14.52 -11.57
N SER A 243 1.97 -13.21 -11.48
CA SER A 243 2.04 -12.34 -12.65
C SER A 243 3.46 -12.06 -13.13
N GLY A 244 4.48 -12.34 -12.31
CA GLY A 244 5.87 -11.94 -12.54
C GLY A 244 6.09 -10.42 -12.52
N GLY A 245 5.10 -9.65 -12.14
CA GLY A 245 5.14 -8.20 -12.07
C GLY A 245 5.58 -7.67 -10.70
N VAL A 246 6.09 -6.43 -10.68
CA VAL A 246 6.37 -5.74 -9.43
C VAL A 246 5.07 -5.20 -8.85
N ARG A 247 4.81 -5.52 -7.58
CA ARG A 247 3.66 -5.03 -6.83
C ARG A 247 4.08 -4.33 -5.56
N SER A 248 3.23 -3.48 -5.04
CA SER A 248 3.41 -2.78 -3.77
C SER A 248 2.67 -3.50 -2.65
N TYR A 249 3.37 -3.71 -1.54
CA TYR A 249 2.84 -4.25 -0.31
C TYR A 249 2.86 -3.16 0.76
N TYR A 250 1.79 -3.01 1.49
CA TYR A 250 1.58 -2.04 2.56
C TYR A 250 1.46 -2.82 3.86
N PRO A 251 2.50 -2.84 4.74
CA PRO A 251 2.44 -3.55 6.02
C PRO A 251 1.35 -2.98 6.92
N ASP A 252 0.72 -3.83 7.74
CA ASP A 252 -0.33 -3.39 8.64
C ASP A 252 0.19 -2.49 9.75
N PHE A 253 1.32 -2.86 10.38
CA PHE A 253 1.85 -2.12 11.51
C PHE A 253 3.36 -1.87 11.41
N LEU A 254 3.76 -0.70 11.84
CA LEU A 254 5.13 -0.39 12.24
C LEU A 254 5.17 -0.16 13.74
N ILE A 255 6.07 -0.84 14.43
CA ILE A 255 6.19 -0.84 15.89
C ILE A 255 7.61 -0.47 16.28
N LYS A 256 7.76 0.51 17.17
CA LYS A 256 9.02 0.83 17.84
C LYS A 256 8.99 0.22 19.23
N LYS A 257 9.97 -0.60 19.55
CA LYS A 257 10.12 -1.22 20.86
C LYS A 257 10.90 -0.31 21.81
N ASN A 258 10.80 -0.55 23.12
CA ASN A 258 11.50 0.23 24.13
C ASN A 258 13.04 0.14 24.04
N ASP A 259 13.55 -0.91 23.41
CA ASP A 259 14.99 -1.07 23.12
C ASP A 259 15.46 -0.25 21.89
N GLY A 260 14.55 0.51 21.28
CA GLY A 260 14.80 1.32 20.09
C GLY A 260 14.71 0.56 18.77
N THR A 261 14.54 -0.75 18.79
CA THR A 261 14.38 -1.55 17.57
C THR A 261 12.99 -1.43 16.98
N TYR A 262 12.87 -1.70 15.67
CA TYR A 262 11.59 -1.67 14.95
C TYR A 262 11.15 -3.07 14.57
N LEU A 263 9.83 -3.26 14.59
CA LEU A 263 9.16 -4.46 14.11
C LEU A 263 8.09 -4.06 13.08
N ILE A 264 8.13 -4.69 11.93
CA ILE A 264 7.04 -4.65 10.94
C ILE A 264 6.17 -5.86 11.22
N LEU A 265 4.88 -5.64 11.43
CA LEU A 265 3.93 -6.70 11.77
C LEU A 265 2.77 -6.71 10.80
N GLU A 266 2.41 -7.90 10.38
CA GLU A 266 1.28 -8.19 9.51
C GLU A 266 0.29 -9.10 10.22
N VAL A 267 -1.02 -8.86 10.03
CA VAL A 267 -2.10 -9.73 10.52
C VAL A 267 -2.79 -10.36 9.33
N LYS A 268 -2.83 -11.68 9.26
CA LYS A 268 -3.45 -12.42 8.15
C LYS A 268 -4.52 -13.39 8.63
N GLY A 269 -5.53 -13.58 7.78
CA GLY A 269 -6.49 -14.66 7.95
C GLY A 269 -5.79 -16.03 7.94
N ASP A 270 -6.29 -16.96 8.72
CA ASP A 270 -5.64 -18.26 8.95
C ASP A 270 -5.38 -19.06 7.66
N ASN A 271 -6.26 -18.92 6.67
CA ASN A 271 -6.20 -19.66 5.41
C ASN A 271 -5.22 -19.05 4.38
N MET A 272 -4.56 -17.94 4.73
CA MET A 272 -3.82 -17.12 3.77
C MET A 272 -2.29 -17.21 3.94
N ILE A 273 -1.81 -17.78 5.04
CA ILE A 273 -0.39 -17.75 5.39
C ILE A 273 0.48 -18.55 4.42
N ASP A 274 -0.09 -19.61 3.85
CA ASP A 274 0.60 -20.51 2.91
C ASP A 274 0.39 -20.10 1.43
N ASP A 275 -0.27 -18.99 1.17
CA ASP A 275 -0.45 -18.46 -0.18
C ASP A 275 0.90 -17.99 -0.77
N GLU A 276 1.17 -18.34 -2.03
CA GLU A 276 2.44 -18.00 -2.71
C GLU A 276 2.71 -16.49 -2.72
N THR A 277 1.67 -15.69 -2.87
CA THR A 277 1.77 -14.22 -2.85
C THR A 277 2.12 -13.72 -1.45
N VAL A 278 1.54 -14.31 -0.40
CA VAL A 278 1.84 -13.97 1.00
C VAL A 278 3.27 -14.37 1.35
N LEU A 279 3.72 -15.52 0.88
CA LEU A 279 5.11 -15.97 1.06
C LEU A 279 6.09 -15.03 0.36
N ALA A 280 5.79 -14.59 -0.86
CA ALA A 280 6.62 -13.62 -1.59
C ALA A 280 6.67 -12.27 -0.84
N LYS A 281 5.53 -11.73 -0.41
CA LYS A 281 5.47 -10.50 0.42
C LYS A 281 6.33 -10.62 1.67
N LYS A 282 6.21 -11.73 2.38
CA LYS A 282 6.98 -12.04 3.59
C LYS A 282 8.49 -12.03 3.30
N GLU A 283 8.93 -12.70 2.24
CA GLU A 283 10.34 -12.76 1.89
C GLU A 283 10.94 -11.37 1.64
N TYR A 284 10.29 -10.55 0.80
CA TYR A 284 10.74 -9.19 0.52
C TYR A 284 10.68 -8.28 1.74
N ALA A 285 9.65 -8.43 2.58
CA ALA A 285 9.52 -7.69 3.82
C ALA A 285 10.63 -8.06 4.82
N MET A 286 10.96 -9.33 4.96
CA MET A 286 12.06 -9.79 5.81
C MET A 286 13.42 -9.29 5.32
N GLN A 287 13.66 -9.30 3.98
CA GLN A 287 14.91 -8.77 3.40
C GLN A 287 15.06 -7.28 3.73
N MET A 288 14.02 -6.48 3.51
CA MET A 288 14.03 -5.05 3.80
C MET A 288 14.18 -4.77 5.31
N ALA A 289 13.44 -5.48 6.13
CA ALA A 289 13.51 -5.35 7.59
C ALA A 289 14.92 -5.65 8.09
N THR A 290 15.52 -6.77 7.67
CA THR A 290 16.88 -7.17 8.05
C THR A 290 17.91 -6.10 7.62
N ALA A 291 17.84 -5.62 6.37
CA ALA A 291 18.71 -4.57 5.88
C ALA A 291 18.59 -3.26 6.67
N SER A 292 17.39 -2.98 7.19
CA SER A 292 17.08 -1.79 8.00
C SER A 292 17.32 -1.98 9.51
N MET A 293 17.88 -3.11 9.93
CA MET A 293 18.02 -3.50 11.35
C MET A 293 16.67 -3.56 12.08
N MET A 294 15.63 -3.98 11.35
CA MET A 294 14.29 -4.20 11.86
C MET A 294 13.98 -5.70 11.87
N SER A 295 12.94 -6.09 12.58
CA SER A 295 12.34 -7.42 12.50
C SER A 295 11.03 -7.37 11.71
N TYR A 296 10.63 -8.52 11.18
CA TYR A 296 9.35 -8.72 10.52
C TYR A 296 8.65 -9.93 11.11
N ASP A 297 7.36 -9.84 11.34
CA ASP A 297 6.54 -10.95 11.81
C ASP A 297 5.17 -10.93 11.15
N ILE A 298 4.55 -12.10 11.06
CA ILE A 298 3.20 -12.30 10.53
C ILE A 298 2.40 -13.13 11.51
N VAL A 299 1.21 -12.68 11.88
CA VAL A 299 0.37 -13.28 12.92
C VAL A 299 -0.97 -13.69 12.33
N LYS A 300 -1.41 -14.91 12.64
CA LYS A 300 -2.76 -15.38 12.32
C LYS A 300 -3.80 -14.61 13.10
N GLY A 301 -4.94 -14.34 12.47
CA GLY A 301 -6.06 -13.66 13.13
C GLY A 301 -6.48 -14.36 14.42
N THR A 302 -6.49 -15.69 14.45
CA THR A 302 -6.81 -16.49 15.65
C THR A 302 -5.75 -16.43 16.74
N GLU A 303 -4.50 -16.07 16.42
CA GLU A 303 -3.37 -16.03 17.37
C GLU A 303 -3.18 -14.64 17.98
N VAL A 304 -3.90 -13.61 17.50
CA VAL A 304 -3.77 -12.21 17.93
C VAL A 304 -3.89 -12.05 19.45
N SER A 305 -4.82 -12.75 20.09
CA SER A 305 -5.04 -12.67 21.54
C SER A 305 -3.85 -13.20 22.36
N GLN A 306 -3.07 -14.10 21.78
CA GLN A 306 -1.93 -14.76 22.42
C GLN A 306 -0.59 -14.11 22.05
N TYR A 307 -0.57 -13.30 20.99
CA TYR A 307 0.65 -12.66 20.50
C TYR A 307 1.26 -11.72 21.55
N ARG A 308 2.56 -11.87 21.75
CA ARG A 308 3.35 -11.02 22.68
C ARG A 308 4.67 -10.64 22.00
N ILE A 309 5.00 -9.35 22.06
CA ILE A 309 6.30 -8.82 21.64
C ILE A 309 7.36 -9.11 22.70
#